data_266048154091469ffe4026adc64f39d0
#
_entry.id   266048154091469ffe4026adc64f39d0
#
_cell.length_a   1.000
_cell.length_b   1.000
_cell.length_c   1.000
_cell.angle_alpha   90.00
_cell.angle_beta   90.00
_cell.angle_gamma   90.00
#
_symmetry.space_group_name_H-M   'P 1'
#
loop_
_entity.id
_entity.type
_entity.pdbx_description
1 polymer ?
#
loop_
_entity_poly.entity_id
_entity_poly.type
_entity_poly.pdbx_seq_one_letter_code
_entity_poly.pdbx_strand_id
1 'polypeptide(L)'
;MIRLILVVLAVVLYLIFSIPVLSYLKNLEKKDPKAAAKKSLDLVRWILGIVRDLAGITYEVRGLEHIPSDRAVLYVGNHRSYFDIVMGYTTVPAPTGFIAKKEMIGIPLLSQWMVQMNCLFLDRSNIKEGLKTILTGIEKVK
;
A
#
# COMPACT_ATOMS: atom_id res chain seq x y z
N MET A 1 -19.36 -7.11 -14.83
CA MET A 1 -18.91 -8.42 -14.33
C MET A 1 -17.53 -8.81 -14.87
N ILE A 2 -17.29 -8.84 -16.18
CA ILE A 2 -15.99 -9.25 -16.76
C ILE A 2 -14.80 -8.47 -16.19
N ARG A 3 -14.89 -7.14 -16.09
CA ARG A 3 -13.80 -6.31 -15.52
C ARG A 3 -13.44 -6.71 -14.09
N LEU A 4 -14.42 -7.00 -13.24
CA LEU A 4 -14.17 -7.45 -11.87
C LEU A 4 -13.40 -8.78 -11.84
N ILE A 5 -13.79 -9.72 -12.70
CA ILE A 5 -13.10 -11.02 -12.82
C ILE A 5 -11.65 -10.81 -13.26
N LEU A 6 -11.41 -9.95 -14.25
CA LEU A 6 -10.06 -9.63 -14.72
C LEU A 6 -9.20 -8.98 -13.64
N VAL A 7 -9.77 -8.05 -12.85
CA VAL A 7 -9.09 -7.42 -11.72
C VAL A 7 -8.71 -8.45 -10.66
N VAL A 8 -9.67 -9.29 -10.25
CA VAL A 8 -9.40 -10.33 -9.25
C VAL A 8 -8.34 -11.30 -9.74
N LEU A 9 -8.44 -11.75 -10.99
CA LEU A 9 -7.47 -12.65 -11.60
C LEU A 9 -6.07 -12.00 -11.63
N ALA A 10 -5.96 -10.76 -12.06
CA ALA A 10 -4.69 -10.03 -12.10
C ALA A 10 -4.04 -9.91 -10.71
N VAL A 11 -4.82 -9.58 -9.68
CA VAL A 11 -4.34 -9.48 -8.30
C VAL A 11 -3.88 -10.85 -7.78
N VAL A 12 -4.68 -11.89 -7.98
CA VAL A 12 -4.36 -13.26 -7.52
C VAL A 12 -3.08 -13.76 -8.20
N LEU A 13 -2.99 -13.64 -9.52
CA LEU A 13 -1.78 -14.02 -10.26
C LEU A 13 -0.56 -13.24 -9.78
N TYR A 14 -0.69 -11.92 -9.61
CA TYR A 14 0.40 -11.10 -9.06
C TYR A 14 0.84 -11.61 -7.69
N LEU A 15 -0.07 -11.85 -6.76
CA LEU A 15 0.28 -12.32 -5.42
C LEU A 15 1.02 -13.66 -5.47
N ILE A 16 0.58 -14.61 -6.30
CA ILE A 16 1.23 -15.92 -6.44
C ILE A 16 2.63 -15.78 -7.06
N PHE A 17 2.74 -15.11 -8.21
CA PHE A 17 4.02 -14.97 -8.92
C PHE A 17 5.01 -14.03 -8.21
N SER A 18 4.54 -13.18 -7.29
CA SER A 18 5.39 -12.29 -6.50
C SER A 18 6.07 -12.96 -5.29
N ILE A 19 5.80 -14.23 -4.99
CA ILE A 19 6.40 -14.93 -3.83
C ILE A 19 7.94 -14.85 -3.84
N PRO A 20 8.66 -15.18 -4.94
CA PRO A 20 10.12 -15.06 -4.98
C PRO A 20 10.56 -13.60 -4.85
N VAL A 21 9.78 -12.66 -5.38
CA VAL A 21 10.06 -11.22 -5.29
C VAL A 21 9.96 -10.74 -3.85
N LEU A 22 8.95 -11.16 -3.11
CA LEU A 22 8.82 -10.85 -1.68
C LEU A 22 10.02 -11.37 -0.87
N SER A 23 10.48 -12.58 -1.15
CA SER A 23 11.67 -13.15 -0.51
C SER A 23 12.94 -12.33 -0.84
N TYR A 24 13.09 -11.92 -2.08
CA TYR A 24 14.17 -11.04 -2.51
C TYR A 24 14.10 -9.68 -1.80
N LEU A 25 12.93 -9.04 -1.74
CA LEU A 25 12.74 -7.73 -1.10
C LEU A 25 13.02 -7.77 0.41
N LYS A 26 12.59 -8.82 1.11
CA LYS A 26 12.92 -9.04 2.53
C LYS A 26 14.43 -9.15 2.78
N ASN A 27 15.16 -9.77 1.88
CA ASN A 27 16.62 -9.86 1.96
C ASN A 27 17.31 -8.53 1.61
N LEU A 28 16.76 -7.80 0.63
CA LEU A 28 17.25 -6.48 0.26
C LEU A 28 17.02 -5.48 1.40
N GLU A 29 15.88 -5.52 2.06
CA GLU A 29 15.54 -4.65 3.19
C GLU A 29 16.56 -4.71 4.33
N LYS A 30 17.12 -5.90 4.59
CA LYS A 30 18.20 -6.07 5.59
C LYS A 30 19.51 -5.39 5.19
N LYS A 31 19.76 -5.20 3.89
CA LYS A 31 21.00 -4.63 3.35
C LYS A 31 20.84 -3.16 3.00
N ASP A 32 19.74 -2.83 2.36
CA ASP A 32 19.41 -1.47 1.90
C ASP A 32 17.89 -1.25 1.99
N PRO A 33 17.40 -0.77 3.16
CA PRO A 33 15.97 -0.50 3.38
C PRO A 33 15.37 0.48 2.37
N LYS A 34 16.16 1.50 1.95
CA LYS A 34 15.66 2.51 1.01
C LYS A 34 15.45 1.94 -0.40
N ALA A 35 16.41 1.14 -0.88
CA ALA A 35 16.27 0.47 -2.16
C ALA A 35 15.11 -0.55 -2.15
N ALA A 36 14.93 -1.28 -1.04
CA ALA A 36 13.83 -2.22 -0.88
C ALA A 36 12.46 -1.48 -0.92
N ALA A 37 12.33 -0.39 -0.17
CA ALA A 37 11.10 0.41 -0.15
C ALA A 37 10.75 0.97 -1.54
N LYS A 38 11.76 1.53 -2.25
CA LYS A 38 11.56 2.04 -3.61
C LYS A 38 11.09 0.95 -4.57
N LYS A 39 11.79 -0.19 -4.61
CA LYS A 39 11.41 -1.32 -5.49
C LYS A 39 10.03 -1.87 -5.17
N SER A 40 9.69 -1.97 -3.89
CA SER A 40 8.36 -2.41 -3.44
C SER A 40 7.28 -1.47 -3.95
N LEU A 41 7.51 -0.16 -3.81
CA LEU A 41 6.59 0.86 -4.29
C LEU A 41 6.42 0.80 -5.81
N ASP A 42 7.51 0.67 -6.57
CA ASP A 42 7.46 0.61 -8.03
C ASP A 42 6.65 -0.61 -8.51
N LEU A 43 6.84 -1.77 -7.87
CA LEU A 43 6.09 -2.99 -8.19
C LEU A 43 4.60 -2.88 -7.82
N VAL A 44 4.29 -2.31 -6.64
CA VAL A 44 2.90 -2.09 -6.21
C VAL A 44 2.21 -1.09 -7.12
N ARG A 45 2.87 -0.01 -7.49
CA ARG A 45 2.34 0.97 -8.46
C ARG A 45 2.06 0.35 -9.81
N TRP A 46 2.97 -0.49 -10.30
CA TRP A 46 2.80 -1.18 -11.57
C TRP A 46 1.54 -2.07 -11.58
N ILE A 47 1.39 -2.95 -10.59
CA ILE A 47 0.20 -3.83 -10.54
C ILE A 47 -1.10 -3.03 -10.29
N LEU A 48 -1.07 -2.03 -9.42
CA LEU A 48 -2.24 -1.21 -9.17
C LEU A 48 -2.61 -0.33 -10.37
N GLY A 49 -1.64 0.06 -11.19
CA GLY A 49 -1.88 0.68 -12.50
C GLY A 49 -2.66 -0.27 -13.43
N ILE A 50 -2.26 -1.53 -13.52
CA ILE A 50 -2.99 -2.56 -14.28
C ILE A 50 -4.40 -2.75 -13.73
N VAL A 51 -4.57 -2.82 -12.41
CA VAL A 51 -5.88 -2.93 -11.75
C VAL A 51 -6.78 -1.77 -12.11
N ARG A 52 -6.25 -0.53 -12.05
CA ARG A 52 -6.96 0.69 -12.45
C ARG A 52 -7.46 0.60 -13.89
N ASP A 53 -6.57 0.22 -14.81
CA ASP A 53 -6.86 0.19 -16.24
C ASP A 53 -7.88 -0.91 -16.58
N LEU A 54 -7.73 -2.11 -16.01
CA LEU A 54 -8.69 -3.21 -16.15
C LEU A 54 -10.06 -2.87 -15.55
N ALA A 55 -10.10 -2.18 -14.42
CA ALA A 55 -11.34 -1.70 -13.82
C ALA A 55 -12.01 -0.61 -14.66
N GLY A 56 -11.26 0.06 -15.56
CA GLY A 56 -11.73 1.18 -16.37
C GLY A 56 -11.99 2.43 -15.54
N ILE A 57 -11.16 2.65 -14.50
CA ILE A 57 -11.26 3.82 -13.64
C ILE A 57 -10.60 4.99 -14.33
N THR A 58 -11.36 6.08 -14.45
CA THR A 58 -10.85 7.39 -14.82
C THR A 58 -10.99 8.32 -13.63
N TYR A 59 -9.97 9.11 -13.35
CA TYR A 59 -9.98 10.07 -12.26
C TYR A 59 -9.13 11.29 -12.63
N GLU A 60 -9.44 12.39 -12.03
CA GLU A 60 -8.66 13.62 -12.12
C GLU A 60 -7.99 13.88 -10.78
N VAL A 61 -6.73 14.26 -10.81
CA VAL A 61 -5.98 14.63 -9.62
C VAL A 61 -5.67 16.12 -9.68
N ARG A 62 -5.98 16.81 -8.60
CA ARG A 62 -5.71 18.25 -8.45
C ARG A 62 -4.92 18.48 -7.17
N GLY A 63 -4.00 19.44 -7.19
CA GLY A 63 -3.28 19.88 -6.00
C GLY A 63 -2.06 19.02 -5.64
N LEU A 64 -1.53 18.17 -6.54
CA LEU A 64 -0.30 17.44 -6.30
C LEU A 64 0.88 18.35 -6.01
N GLU A 65 0.88 19.53 -6.58
CA GLU A 65 1.88 20.59 -6.39
C GLU A 65 1.91 21.14 -4.97
N HIS A 66 0.86 20.91 -4.18
CA HIS A 66 0.79 21.35 -2.77
C HIS A 66 1.35 20.31 -1.80
N ILE A 67 1.71 19.11 -2.28
CA ILE A 67 2.28 18.07 -1.42
C ILE A 67 3.73 18.41 -1.10
N PRO A 68 4.10 18.60 0.19
CA PRO A 68 5.49 18.82 0.57
C PRO A 68 6.38 17.66 0.15
N SER A 69 7.55 17.95 -0.40
CA SER A 69 8.54 16.95 -0.81
C SER A 69 9.69 16.80 0.19
N ASP A 70 9.79 17.71 1.15
CA ASP A 70 10.88 17.87 2.11
C ASP A 70 10.60 17.22 3.48
N ARG A 71 9.39 16.72 3.68
CA ARG A 71 8.95 16.16 4.97
C ARG A 71 7.89 15.06 4.81
N ALA A 72 7.73 14.27 5.86
CA ALA A 72 6.65 13.29 5.92
C ALA A 72 5.28 13.98 6.00
N VAL A 73 4.30 13.39 5.32
CA VAL A 73 2.93 13.92 5.22
C VAL A 73 1.93 12.85 5.64
N LEU A 74 0.96 13.23 6.48
CA LEU A 74 -0.20 12.40 6.78
C LEU A 74 -1.33 12.76 5.82
N TYR A 75 -1.73 11.79 4.99
CA TYR A 75 -2.89 11.92 4.13
C TYR A 75 -4.15 11.46 4.86
N VAL A 76 -5.13 12.33 4.96
CA VAL A 76 -6.44 12.02 5.55
C VAL A 76 -7.51 12.28 4.50
N GLY A 77 -8.32 11.29 4.22
CA GLY A 77 -9.36 11.39 3.19
C GLY A 77 -10.58 10.54 3.51
N ASN A 78 -11.67 10.80 2.81
CA ASN A 78 -12.87 9.98 2.87
C ASN A 78 -12.58 8.64 2.17
N HIS A 79 -12.59 7.54 2.94
CA HIS A 79 -12.38 6.21 2.42
C HIS A 79 -13.72 5.51 2.18
N ARG A 80 -14.06 5.26 0.93
CA ARG A 80 -15.34 4.66 0.51
C ARG A 80 -15.19 3.35 -0.25
N SER A 81 -13.98 3.06 -0.78
CA SER A 81 -13.76 1.94 -1.68
C SER A 81 -12.32 1.45 -1.60
N TYR A 82 -12.09 0.18 -1.95
CA TYR A 82 -10.73 -0.34 -2.18
C TYR A 82 -9.97 0.42 -3.28
N PHE A 83 -10.69 1.07 -4.20
CA PHE A 83 -10.07 1.87 -5.25
C PHE A 83 -9.39 3.14 -4.72
N ASP A 84 -9.75 3.63 -3.54
CA ASP A 84 -9.04 4.74 -2.90
C ASP A 84 -7.57 4.36 -2.62
N ILE A 85 -7.31 3.09 -2.30
CA ILE A 85 -5.95 2.56 -2.13
C ILE A 85 -5.21 2.52 -3.47
N VAL A 86 -5.90 2.06 -4.54
CA VAL A 86 -5.34 2.05 -5.91
C VAL A 86 -4.94 3.47 -6.32
N MET A 87 -5.84 4.43 -6.14
CA MET A 87 -5.58 5.84 -6.46
C MET A 87 -4.45 6.40 -5.59
N GLY A 88 -4.45 6.14 -4.30
CA GLY A 88 -3.42 6.61 -3.39
C GLY A 88 -2.02 6.17 -3.82
N TYR A 89 -1.82 4.88 -4.07
CA TYR A 89 -0.52 4.37 -4.50
C TYR A 89 -0.10 4.85 -5.90
N THR A 90 -1.03 4.99 -6.83
CA THR A 90 -0.72 5.40 -8.20
C THR A 90 -0.54 6.91 -8.37
N THR A 91 -0.97 7.71 -7.38
CA THR A 91 -0.98 9.18 -7.45
C THR A 91 0.05 9.82 -6.53
N VAL A 92 0.15 9.36 -5.28
CA VAL A 92 1.03 10.00 -4.28
C VAL A 92 2.50 9.78 -4.66
N PRO A 93 3.33 10.84 -4.75
CA PRO A 93 4.70 10.73 -5.28
C PRO A 93 5.67 10.01 -4.35
N ALA A 94 5.46 10.09 -3.03
CA ALA A 94 6.36 9.55 -2.01
C ALA A 94 6.00 8.10 -1.60
N PRO A 95 6.93 7.35 -1.00
CA PRO A 95 6.62 6.09 -0.34
C PRO A 95 5.53 6.29 0.71
N THR A 96 4.45 5.52 0.63
CA THR A 96 3.27 5.70 1.45
C THR A 96 2.81 4.35 2.00
N GLY A 97 2.62 4.27 3.31
CA GLY A 97 1.93 3.16 3.98
C GLY A 97 0.51 3.57 4.36
N PHE A 98 -0.39 2.60 4.43
CA PHE A 98 -1.77 2.83 4.86
C PHE A 98 -2.02 2.27 6.25
N ILE A 99 -2.97 2.87 6.98
CA ILE A 99 -3.51 2.31 8.22
C ILE A 99 -4.68 1.40 7.84
N ALA A 100 -4.46 0.10 7.95
CA ALA A 100 -5.42 -0.92 7.56
C ALA A 100 -6.12 -1.54 8.79
N LYS A 101 -7.20 -2.27 8.56
CA LYS A 101 -7.83 -3.08 9.59
C LYS A 101 -6.94 -4.26 9.98
N LYS A 102 -6.93 -4.64 11.27
CA LYS A 102 -6.17 -5.77 11.82
C LYS A 102 -6.49 -7.10 11.11
N GLU A 103 -7.74 -7.30 10.71
CA GLU A 103 -8.20 -8.51 10.04
C GLU A 103 -7.49 -8.77 8.71
N MET A 104 -6.95 -7.73 8.08
CA MET A 104 -6.16 -7.85 6.84
C MET A 104 -4.87 -8.68 7.02
N ILE A 105 -4.37 -8.82 8.26
CA ILE A 105 -3.21 -9.68 8.58
C ILE A 105 -3.47 -11.13 8.19
N GLY A 106 -4.74 -11.59 8.29
CA GLY A 106 -5.14 -12.94 7.97
C GLY A 106 -5.17 -13.28 6.47
N ILE A 107 -4.95 -12.31 5.57
CA ILE A 107 -4.95 -12.55 4.13
C ILE A 107 -3.53 -12.87 3.66
N PRO A 108 -3.23 -14.15 3.30
CA PRO A 108 -1.89 -14.56 2.90
C PRO A 108 -1.39 -13.74 1.70
N LEU A 109 -0.08 -13.56 1.59
CA LEU A 109 0.62 -12.79 0.57
C LEU A 109 0.26 -11.31 0.56
N LEU A 110 -1.03 -10.94 0.59
CA LEU A 110 -1.46 -9.55 0.65
C LEU A 110 -0.92 -8.86 1.90
N SER A 111 -1.09 -9.47 3.07
CA SER A 111 -0.55 -8.91 4.33
C SER A 111 0.97 -8.76 4.29
N GLN A 112 1.69 -9.67 3.62
CA GLN A 112 3.14 -9.57 3.46
C GLN A 112 3.54 -8.36 2.59
N TRP A 113 2.81 -8.12 1.51
CA TRP A 113 2.99 -6.91 0.69
C TRP A 113 2.65 -5.64 1.47
N MET A 114 1.57 -5.66 2.27
CA MET A 114 1.20 -4.53 3.13
C MET A 114 2.30 -4.21 4.14
N VAL A 115 2.89 -5.23 4.78
CA VAL A 115 4.04 -5.05 5.69
C VAL A 115 5.23 -4.45 4.93
N GLN A 116 5.55 -4.98 3.75
CA GLN A 116 6.64 -4.49 2.90
C GLN A 116 6.44 -3.03 2.47
N MET A 117 5.18 -2.58 2.36
CA MET A 117 4.80 -1.19 2.08
C MET A 117 4.64 -0.33 3.35
N ASN A 118 5.14 -0.81 4.50
CA ASN A 118 5.01 -0.11 5.79
C ASN A 118 3.57 0.20 6.22
N CYS A 119 2.60 -0.58 5.77
CA CYS A 119 1.24 -0.47 6.28
C CYS A 119 1.19 -0.85 7.76
N LEU A 120 0.31 -0.18 8.49
CA LEU A 120 0.04 -0.46 9.89
C LEU A 120 -1.33 -1.11 10.03
N PHE A 121 -1.44 -2.07 10.95
CA PHE A 121 -2.68 -2.79 11.19
C PHE A 121 -3.29 -2.32 12.50
N LEU A 122 -4.43 -1.65 12.42
CA LEU A 122 -5.12 -1.03 13.55
C LEU A 122 -6.17 -1.98 14.12
N ASP A 123 -6.02 -2.32 15.39
CA ASP A 123 -7.06 -2.97 16.18
C ASP A 123 -8.03 -1.91 16.71
N ARG A 124 -9.23 -1.86 16.12
CA ARG A 124 -10.26 -0.88 16.52
C ARG A 124 -11.04 -1.30 17.76
N SER A 125 -10.93 -2.56 18.17
CA SER A 125 -11.59 -3.08 19.37
C SER A 125 -10.77 -2.86 20.65
N ASN A 126 -9.47 -2.59 20.52
CA ASN A 126 -8.55 -2.39 21.62
C ASN A 126 -7.85 -1.02 21.52
N ILE A 127 -8.29 -0.08 22.34
CA ILE A 127 -7.78 1.31 22.33
C ILE A 127 -6.27 1.36 22.62
N LYS A 128 -5.78 0.53 23.55
CA LYS A 128 -4.35 0.51 23.91
C LYS A 128 -3.47 0.03 22.74
N GLU A 129 -3.86 -1.05 22.07
CA GLU A 129 -3.16 -1.57 20.90
C GLU A 129 -3.29 -0.61 19.71
N GLY A 130 -4.45 0.01 19.54
CA GLY A 130 -4.66 1.06 18.54
C GLY A 130 -3.71 2.25 18.74
N LEU A 131 -3.59 2.75 19.97
CA LEU A 131 -2.66 3.84 20.29
C LEU A 131 -1.21 3.45 20.01
N LYS A 132 -0.79 2.24 20.41
CA LYS A 132 0.54 1.72 20.12
C LYS A 132 0.84 1.66 18.62
N THR A 133 -0.14 1.24 17.82
CA THR A 133 -0.02 1.23 16.35
C THR A 133 0.20 2.64 15.80
N ILE A 134 -0.53 3.63 16.28
CA ILE A 134 -0.37 5.04 15.86
C ILE A 134 1.01 5.58 16.26
N LEU A 135 1.45 5.32 17.50
CA LEU A 135 2.78 5.72 17.95
C LEU A 135 3.90 5.10 17.10
N THR A 136 3.75 3.82 16.74
CA THR A 136 4.67 3.15 15.79
C THR A 136 4.69 3.85 14.42
N GLY A 137 3.53 4.32 13.95
CA GLY A 137 3.44 5.09 12.70
C GLY A 137 4.20 6.41 12.78
N ILE A 138 4.05 7.14 13.89
CA ILE A 138 4.75 8.40 14.13
C ILE A 138 6.28 8.18 14.13
N GLU A 139 6.77 7.11 14.75
CA GLU A 139 8.21 6.80 14.75
C GLU A 139 8.74 6.45 13.35
N LYS A 140 7.93 5.79 12.51
CA LYS A 140 8.33 5.42 11.14
C LYS A 140 8.44 6.60 10.18
N VAL A 141 7.81 7.74 10.48
CA VAL A 141 7.81 8.93 9.60
C VAL A 141 8.76 10.02 10.09
N LYS A 142 9.43 9.84 11.24
CA LYS A 142 10.52 10.68 11.70
C LYS A 142 11.82 10.34 10.96
#